data_72ed5ac6cf516646044edb157b2548e0
#
_entry.id   72ed5ac6cf516646044edb157b2548e0
#
_cell.length_a   1.000
_cell.length_b   1.000
_cell.length_c   1.000
_cell.angle_alpha   90.00
_cell.angle_beta   90.00
_cell.angle_gamma   90.00
#
_symmetry.space_group_name_H-M   'P 1'
#
loop_
_entity.id
_entity.type
_entity.pdbx_description
1 polymer ?
#
loop_
_entity_poly.entity_id
_entity_poly.type
_entity_poly.pdbx_seq_one_letter_code
_entity_poly.pdbx_strand_id
1 'polypeptide(L)'
;MVGELAIKRGVGRVIGFTILSPLIYPYYWFFVTRKQLNSELGNTDDAGLYTAGLLVPILNVIIIYWLWRDIDALRRRLGMPEFNVILWLVLSAFVPFAALVFYPMVVNQLNEYWDVRTQGSAITAPVTTGEKIAVGIGAAFWALFVLIIVIAIIVAAS
;
A
#
# COMPACT_ATOMS: atom_id res chain seq x y z
N MET A 1 -23.28 11.82 -5.55
CA MET A 1 -22.04 11.43 -6.24
C MET A 1 -21.26 10.45 -5.34
N VAL A 2 -21.70 9.19 -5.29
CA VAL A 2 -21.07 8.12 -4.47
C VAL A 2 -20.26 7.16 -5.35
N GLY A 3 -20.20 7.41 -6.66
CA GLY A 3 -19.85 6.41 -7.67
C GLY A 3 -18.37 6.18 -7.98
N GLU A 4 -17.45 7.08 -7.65
CA GLU A 4 -16.08 6.96 -8.19
C GLU A 4 -15.01 6.46 -7.23
N LEU A 5 -15.29 6.35 -5.93
CA LEU A 5 -14.24 6.12 -4.93
C LEU A 5 -14.34 4.81 -4.14
N ALA A 6 -15.46 4.12 -4.20
CA ALA A 6 -15.64 2.83 -3.52
C ALA A 6 -14.96 1.69 -4.28
N ILE A 7 -13.64 1.66 -4.29
CA ILE A 7 -12.87 0.71 -5.09
C ILE A 7 -12.08 -0.21 -4.18
N LYS A 8 -12.46 -1.48 -4.15
CA LYS A 8 -11.70 -2.56 -3.51
C LYS A 8 -10.47 -2.94 -4.32
N ARG A 9 -9.45 -3.46 -3.64
CA ARG A 9 -8.28 -4.05 -4.28
C ARG A 9 -8.10 -5.50 -3.86
N GLY A 10 -7.77 -6.35 -4.82
CA GLY A 10 -7.44 -7.74 -4.54
C GLY A 10 -6.16 -7.83 -3.68
N VAL A 11 -6.26 -8.46 -2.50
CA VAL A 11 -5.12 -8.65 -1.60
C VAL A 11 -3.97 -9.37 -2.30
N GLY A 12 -4.27 -10.47 -3.00
CA GLY A 12 -3.27 -11.24 -3.76
C GLY A 12 -2.59 -10.41 -4.85
N ARG A 13 -3.32 -9.47 -5.48
CA ARG A 13 -2.73 -8.53 -6.44
C ARG A 13 -1.71 -7.60 -5.79
N VAL A 14 -2.07 -7.02 -4.64
CA VAL A 14 -1.17 -6.10 -3.94
C VAL A 14 0.09 -6.82 -3.46
N ILE A 15 -0.04 -8.04 -2.93
CA ILE A 15 1.10 -8.88 -2.53
C ILE A 15 1.97 -9.22 -3.75
N GLY A 16 1.37 -9.74 -4.81
CA GLY A 16 2.08 -10.16 -6.02
C GLY A 16 2.85 -9.00 -6.66
N PHE A 17 2.22 -7.83 -6.77
CA PHE A 17 2.86 -6.64 -7.32
C PHE A 17 3.95 -6.08 -6.41
N THR A 18 3.79 -6.18 -5.08
CA THR A 18 4.85 -5.83 -4.12
C THR A 18 6.07 -6.74 -4.26
N ILE A 19 5.87 -8.04 -4.45
CA ILE A 19 6.97 -8.99 -4.67
C ILE A 19 7.68 -8.72 -6.01
N LEU A 20 6.91 -8.46 -7.08
CA LEU A 20 7.46 -8.18 -8.41
C LEU A 20 8.16 -6.81 -8.50
N SER A 21 7.78 -5.86 -7.67
CA SER A 21 8.29 -4.50 -7.72
C SER A 21 8.41 -3.89 -6.31
N PRO A 22 9.27 -4.45 -5.44
CA PRO A 22 9.31 -4.07 -4.03
C PRO A 22 9.79 -2.64 -3.78
N LEU A 23 10.53 -2.04 -4.72
CA LEU A 23 11.06 -0.69 -4.59
C LEU A 23 10.12 0.40 -5.15
N ILE A 24 9.14 0.04 -6.00
CA ILE A 24 8.32 1.03 -6.71
C ILE A 24 6.84 0.87 -6.40
N TYR A 25 6.33 -0.36 -6.52
CA TYR A 25 4.90 -0.62 -6.34
C TYR A 25 4.36 -0.22 -4.95
N PRO A 26 5.07 -0.45 -3.82
CA PRO A 26 4.60 -0.01 -2.51
C PRO A 26 4.34 1.49 -2.42
N TYR A 27 5.21 2.32 -3.00
CA TYR A 27 5.02 3.78 -3.03
C TYR A 27 3.85 4.18 -3.90
N TYR A 28 3.71 3.58 -5.08
CA TYR A 28 2.56 3.79 -5.94
C TYR A 28 1.24 3.41 -5.24
N TRP A 29 1.21 2.22 -4.62
CA TRP A 29 0.04 1.75 -3.88
C TRP A 29 -0.29 2.68 -2.72
N PHE A 30 0.70 3.11 -1.95
CA PHE A 30 0.53 4.05 -0.86
C PHE A 30 -0.05 5.39 -1.36
N PHE A 31 0.52 5.95 -2.43
CA PHE A 31 0.03 7.19 -3.05
C PHE A 31 -1.45 7.11 -3.40
N VAL A 32 -1.85 6.06 -4.12
CA VAL A 32 -3.24 5.90 -4.54
C VAL A 32 -4.16 5.65 -3.34
N THR A 33 -3.71 4.89 -2.34
CA THR A 33 -4.46 4.63 -1.11
C THR A 33 -4.63 5.93 -0.31
N ARG A 34 -3.56 6.72 -0.16
CA ARG A 34 -3.63 8.02 0.53
C ARG A 34 -4.58 8.99 -0.17
N LYS A 35 -4.55 9.03 -1.49
CA LYS A 35 -5.47 9.84 -2.28
C LYS A 35 -6.94 9.45 -2.06
N GLN A 36 -7.24 8.15 -1.98
CA GLN A 36 -8.58 7.66 -1.64
C GLN A 36 -9.01 8.05 -0.23
N LEU A 37 -8.12 7.87 0.76
CA LEU A 37 -8.39 8.25 2.14
C LEU A 37 -8.64 9.74 2.29
N ASN A 38 -7.82 10.58 1.66
CA ASN A 38 -7.99 12.03 1.69
C ASN A 38 -9.36 12.44 1.13
N SER A 39 -9.76 11.86 0.01
CA SER A 39 -11.07 12.14 -0.60
C SER A 39 -12.23 11.73 0.31
N GLU A 40 -12.14 10.58 0.97
CA GLU A 40 -13.20 10.07 1.84
C GLU A 40 -13.27 10.81 3.19
N LEU A 41 -12.12 11.24 3.71
CA LEU A 41 -12.04 12.04 4.93
C LEU A 41 -12.40 13.51 4.71
N GLY A 42 -12.37 13.99 3.46
CA GLY A 42 -12.48 15.40 3.11
C GLY A 42 -11.19 16.19 3.37
N ASN A 43 -10.04 15.50 3.43
CA ASN A 43 -8.73 16.13 3.62
C ASN A 43 -8.19 16.67 2.29
N THR A 44 -7.47 17.79 2.37
CA THR A 44 -6.77 18.41 1.23
C THR A 44 -5.28 18.12 1.20
N ASP A 45 -4.82 17.20 2.05
CA ASP A 45 -3.42 16.84 2.18
C ASP A 45 -2.83 16.32 0.86
N ASP A 46 -1.58 16.68 0.57
CA ASP A 46 -0.89 16.20 -0.62
C ASP A 46 -0.41 14.75 -0.45
N ALA A 47 -1.07 13.82 -1.16
CA ALA A 47 -0.70 12.41 -1.15
C ALA A 47 0.71 12.16 -1.69
N GLY A 48 1.22 13.00 -2.60
CA GLY A 48 2.59 12.92 -3.12
C GLY A 48 3.61 13.24 -2.04
N LEU A 49 3.38 14.31 -1.26
CA LEU A 49 4.25 14.69 -0.15
C LEU A 49 4.34 13.59 0.92
N TYR A 50 3.20 12.98 1.28
CA TYR A 50 3.19 11.83 2.19
C TYR A 50 3.96 10.65 1.62
N THR A 51 3.81 10.38 0.33
CA THR A 51 4.54 9.27 -0.32
C THR A 51 6.04 9.53 -0.36
N ALA A 52 6.47 10.76 -0.67
CA ALA A 52 7.87 11.15 -0.63
C ALA A 52 8.45 11.05 0.79
N GLY A 53 7.67 11.38 1.81
CA GLY A 53 8.08 11.26 3.22
C GLY A 53 8.35 9.82 3.66
N LEU A 54 7.81 8.81 2.99
CA LEU A 54 8.16 7.40 3.27
C LEU A 54 9.63 7.07 3.03
N LEU A 55 10.33 7.87 2.22
CA LEU A 55 11.77 7.71 1.97
C LEU A 55 12.64 8.17 3.15
N VAL A 56 12.07 8.94 4.07
CA VAL A 56 12.78 9.43 5.26
C VAL A 56 12.43 8.53 6.45
N PRO A 57 13.39 7.82 7.06
CA PRO A 57 13.11 6.76 8.05
C PRO A 57 12.21 7.18 9.22
N ILE A 58 12.43 8.37 9.79
CA ILE A 58 11.62 8.88 10.91
C ILE A 58 10.21 9.26 10.43
N LEU A 59 10.10 9.95 9.28
CA LEU A 59 8.81 10.34 8.71
C LEU A 59 8.01 9.12 8.26
N ASN A 60 8.66 8.07 7.79
CA ASN A 60 8.03 6.81 7.41
C ASN A 60 7.15 6.26 8.54
N VAL A 61 7.71 6.16 9.76
CA VAL A 61 6.96 5.66 10.93
C VAL A 61 5.75 6.54 11.23
N ILE A 62 5.92 7.87 11.20
CA ILE A 62 4.86 8.83 11.45
C ILE A 62 3.75 8.72 10.38
N ILE A 63 4.14 8.61 9.12
CA ILE A 63 3.20 8.52 7.99
C ILE A 63 2.42 7.21 8.03
N ILE A 64 3.06 6.10 8.38
CA ILE A 64 2.40 4.81 8.58
C ILE A 64 1.41 4.90 9.75
N TYR A 65 1.79 5.55 10.86
CA TYR A 65 0.87 5.81 11.97
C TYR A 65 -0.36 6.60 11.52
N TRP A 66 -0.17 7.68 10.74
CA TRP A 66 -1.28 8.47 10.22
C TRP A 66 -2.18 7.69 9.27
N LEU A 67 -1.60 6.83 8.43
CA LEU A 67 -2.37 5.94 7.55
C LEU A 67 -3.32 5.05 8.37
N TRP A 68 -2.82 4.38 9.41
CA TRP A 68 -3.61 3.52 10.28
C TRP A 68 -4.68 4.28 11.05
N ARG A 69 -4.31 5.43 11.60
CA ARG A 69 -5.23 6.31 12.33
C ARG A 69 -6.39 6.77 11.43
N ASP A 70 -6.09 7.12 10.20
CA ASP A 70 -7.09 7.61 9.26
C ASP A 70 -8.04 6.50 8.79
N ILE A 71 -7.54 5.28 8.63
CA ILE A 71 -8.37 4.09 8.36
C ILE A 71 -9.29 3.81 9.55
N ASP A 72 -8.75 3.83 10.76
CA ASP A 72 -9.54 3.62 11.98
C ASP A 72 -10.64 4.70 12.13
N ALA A 73 -10.32 5.96 11.85
CA ALA A 73 -11.29 7.05 11.86
C ALA A 73 -12.45 6.83 10.87
N LEU A 74 -12.17 6.33 9.67
CA LEU A 74 -13.21 5.99 8.70
C LEU A 74 -14.07 4.82 9.18
N ARG A 75 -13.46 3.76 9.72
CA ARG A 75 -14.17 2.59 10.25
C ARG A 75 -15.11 2.95 11.39
N ARG A 76 -14.65 3.81 12.33
CA ARG A 76 -15.48 4.31 13.44
C ARG A 76 -16.71 5.09 12.96
N ARG A 77 -16.61 5.86 11.87
CA ARG A 77 -17.77 6.57 11.29
C ARG A 77 -18.91 5.62 10.88
N LEU A 78 -18.59 4.36 10.58
CA LEU A 78 -19.56 3.31 10.22
C LEU A 78 -19.90 2.37 11.39
N GLY A 79 -19.47 2.68 12.62
CA GLY A 79 -19.68 1.83 13.79
C GLY A 79 -18.91 0.51 13.75
N MET A 80 -17.89 0.39 12.93
CA MET A 80 -17.03 -0.80 12.86
C MET A 80 -16.10 -0.88 14.08
N PRO A 81 -15.66 -2.11 14.47
CA PRO A 81 -14.76 -2.30 15.60
C PRO A 81 -13.48 -1.46 15.48
N GLU A 82 -13.03 -0.96 16.62
CA GLU A 82 -11.78 -0.20 16.70
C GLU A 82 -10.58 -1.07 16.33
N PHE A 83 -9.59 -0.40 15.76
CA PHE A 83 -8.36 -1.01 15.31
C PHE A 83 -7.21 -0.52 16.21
N ASN A 84 -6.44 -1.44 16.78
CA ASN A 84 -5.32 -1.06 17.64
C ASN A 84 -4.13 -0.56 16.80
N VAL A 85 -4.18 0.72 16.45
CA VAL A 85 -3.16 1.38 15.61
C VAL A 85 -1.76 1.23 16.18
N ILE A 86 -1.60 1.39 17.50
CA ILE A 86 -0.29 1.33 18.16
C ILE A 86 0.31 -0.08 18.07
N LEU A 87 -0.50 -1.11 18.35
CA LEU A 87 -0.05 -2.50 18.23
C LEU A 87 0.48 -2.80 16.83
N TRP A 88 -0.25 -2.37 15.81
CA TRP A 88 0.12 -2.63 14.42
C TRP A 88 1.34 -1.82 13.97
N LEU A 89 1.48 -0.60 14.47
CA LEU A 89 2.69 0.20 14.25
C LEU A 89 3.92 -0.49 14.84
N VAL A 90 3.83 -0.93 16.09
CA VAL A 90 4.93 -1.64 16.78
C VAL A 90 5.27 -2.93 16.04
N LEU A 91 4.29 -3.75 15.69
CA LEU A 91 4.53 -4.97 14.91
C LEU A 91 5.19 -4.67 13.56
N SER A 92 4.76 -3.62 12.87
CA SER A 92 5.35 -3.21 11.59
C SER A 92 6.80 -2.73 11.73
N ALA A 93 7.18 -2.16 12.87
CA ALA A 93 8.53 -1.67 13.12
C ALA A 93 9.52 -2.76 13.53
N PHE A 94 9.05 -3.82 14.22
CA PHE A 94 9.93 -4.82 14.84
C PHE A 94 9.92 -6.19 14.15
N VAL A 95 8.96 -6.46 13.28
CA VAL A 95 8.88 -7.76 12.59
C VAL A 95 9.58 -7.68 11.24
N PRO A 96 10.66 -8.44 11.02
CA PRO A 96 11.25 -8.60 9.70
C PRO A 96 10.19 -9.06 8.70
N PHE A 97 10.17 -8.49 7.50
CA PHE A 97 9.13 -8.73 6.48
C PHE A 97 7.73 -8.22 6.84
N ALA A 98 7.60 -7.30 7.82
CA ALA A 98 6.32 -6.69 8.21
C ALA A 98 5.53 -6.14 7.01
N ALA A 99 6.20 -5.70 5.96
CA ALA A 99 5.55 -5.23 4.73
C ALA A 99 4.63 -6.30 4.10
N LEU A 100 5.01 -7.59 4.15
CA LEU A 100 4.21 -8.69 3.60
C LEU A 100 2.92 -8.93 4.41
N VAL A 101 2.90 -8.52 5.68
CA VAL A 101 1.73 -8.60 6.55
C VAL A 101 0.97 -7.27 6.54
N PHE A 102 1.70 -6.16 6.55
CA PHE A 102 1.15 -4.80 6.59
C PHE A 102 0.24 -4.50 5.40
N TYR A 103 0.70 -4.73 4.16
CA TYR A 103 -0.11 -4.42 2.97
C TYR A 103 -1.41 -5.22 2.90
N PRO A 104 -1.42 -6.55 3.08
CA PRO A 104 -2.65 -7.33 3.14
C PRO A 104 -3.64 -6.82 4.18
N MET A 105 -3.15 -6.43 5.35
CA MET A 105 -3.99 -5.94 6.42
C MET A 105 -4.64 -4.60 6.08
N VAL A 106 -3.87 -3.62 5.60
CA VAL A 106 -4.42 -2.33 5.15
C VAL A 106 -5.46 -2.54 4.06
N VAL A 107 -5.17 -3.40 3.08
CA VAL A 107 -6.10 -3.70 1.98
C VAL A 107 -7.37 -4.35 2.51
N ASN A 108 -7.28 -5.32 3.43
CA ASN A 108 -8.44 -5.97 4.02
C ASN A 108 -9.30 -4.98 4.81
N GLN A 109 -8.69 -4.13 5.66
CA GLN A 109 -9.41 -3.13 6.45
C GLN A 109 -10.14 -2.13 5.56
N LEU A 110 -9.53 -1.71 4.46
CA LEU A 110 -10.15 -0.82 3.49
C LEU A 110 -11.25 -1.52 2.67
N ASN A 111 -11.03 -2.75 2.25
CA ASN A 111 -12.04 -3.51 1.51
C ASN A 111 -13.29 -3.75 2.38
N GLU A 112 -13.10 -4.09 3.66
CA GLU A 112 -14.20 -4.24 4.61
C GLU A 112 -14.95 -2.92 4.82
N TYR A 113 -14.22 -1.81 4.99
CA TYR A 113 -14.82 -0.48 5.06
C TYR A 113 -15.67 -0.18 3.82
N TRP A 114 -15.15 -0.43 2.61
CA TRP A 114 -15.89 -0.18 1.38
C TRP A 114 -17.12 -1.07 1.25
N ASP A 115 -17.05 -2.34 1.68
CA ASP A 115 -18.21 -3.25 1.67
C ASP A 115 -19.33 -2.73 2.58
N VAL A 116 -19.01 -2.31 3.79
CA VAL A 116 -20.00 -1.73 4.71
C VAL A 116 -20.54 -0.42 4.15
N ARG A 117 -19.66 0.47 3.69
CA ARG A 117 -19.98 1.81 3.16
C ARG A 117 -20.94 1.76 1.97
N THR A 118 -20.79 0.75 1.12
CA THR A 118 -21.58 0.60 -0.12
C THR A 118 -22.61 -0.51 -0.05
N GLN A 119 -22.84 -1.09 1.13
CA GLN A 119 -23.76 -2.22 1.31
C GLN A 119 -23.45 -3.41 0.36
N GLY A 120 -22.17 -3.72 0.19
CA GLY A 120 -21.70 -4.82 -0.65
C GLY A 120 -21.58 -4.50 -2.15
N SER A 121 -21.91 -3.28 -2.59
CA SER A 121 -21.84 -2.90 -4.01
C SER A 121 -20.46 -2.36 -4.45
N ALA A 122 -19.45 -2.39 -3.57
CA ALA A 122 -18.10 -1.94 -3.88
C ALA A 122 -17.47 -2.74 -5.03
N ILE A 123 -16.93 -2.05 -6.01
CA ILE A 123 -16.35 -2.65 -7.21
C ILE A 123 -14.87 -2.96 -6.97
N THR A 124 -14.41 -4.13 -7.41
CA THR A 124 -12.97 -4.42 -7.44
C THR A 124 -12.32 -3.66 -8.59
N ALA A 125 -11.32 -2.83 -8.25
CA ALA A 125 -10.59 -2.04 -9.25
C ALA A 125 -9.96 -2.95 -10.32
N PRO A 126 -10.10 -2.63 -11.60
CA PRO A 126 -9.26 -3.23 -12.63
C PRO A 126 -7.79 -2.85 -12.42
N VAL A 127 -6.87 -3.58 -13.04
CA VAL A 127 -5.45 -3.21 -13.03
C VAL A 127 -5.28 -1.93 -13.82
N THR A 128 -4.81 -0.87 -13.16
CA THR A 128 -4.64 0.44 -13.78
C THR A 128 -3.35 0.50 -14.62
N THR A 129 -3.29 1.45 -15.56
CA THR A 129 -2.06 1.71 -16.33
C THR A 129 -0.90 2.09 -15.41
N GLY A 130 -1.15 2.88 -14.35
CA GLY A 130 -0.12 3.22 -13.37
C GLY A 130 0.42 2.00 -12.62
N GLU A 131 -0.43 1.04 -12.24
CA GLU A 131 0.02 -0.24 -11.66
C GLU A 131 0.89 -1.04 -12.63
N LYS A 132 0.48 -1.15 -13.90
CA LYS A 132 1.27 -1.84 -14.93
C LYS A 132 2.64 -1.21 -15.11
N ILE A 133 2.72 0.12 -15.16
CA ILE A 133 3.99 0.86 -15.27
C ILE A 133 4.85 0.61 -14.04
N ALA A 134 4.31 0.76 -12.82
CA ALA A 134 5.05 0.56 -11.57
C ALA A 134 5.62 -0.86 -11.47
N VAL A 135 4.81 -1.88 -11.81
CA VAL A 135 5.26 -3.28 -11.82
C VAL A 135 6.27 -3.53 -12.92
N GLY A 136 6.06 -3.00 -14.14
CA GLY A 136 6.98 -3.16 -15.27
C GLY A 136 8.37 -2.59 -14.98
N ILE A 137 8.45 -1.37 -14.44
CA ILE A 137 9.74 -0.76 -14.05
C ILE A 137 10.42 -1.60 -12.94
N GLY A 138 9.67 -2.04 -11.93
CA GLY A 138 10.23 -2.85 -10.85
C GLY A 138 10.72 -4.21 -11.33
N ALA A 139 9.98 -4.87 -12.21
CA ALA A 139 10.37 -6.15 -12.80
C ALA A 139 11.64 -6.01 -13.66
N ALA A 140 11.76 -4.92 -14.44
CA ALA A 140 12.96 -4.62 -15.21
C ALA A 140 14.17 -4.38 -14.30
N PHE A 141 13.98 -3.66 -13.19
CA PHE A 141 15.03 -3.45 -12.19
C PHE A 141 15.49 -4.78 -11.56
N TRP A 142 14.55 -5.68 -11.22
CA TRP A 142 14.88 -7.01 -10.71
C TRP A 142 15.65 -7.85 -11.73
N ALA A 143 15.23 -7.85 -12.99
CA ALA A 143 15.90 -8.58 -14.05
C ALA A 143 17.35 -8.10 -14.20
N LEU A 144 17.59 -6.79 -14.20
CA LEU A 144 18.92 -6.19 -14.24
C LEU A 144 19.76 -6.58 -13.02
N PHE A 145 19.18 -6.53 -11.82
CA PHE A 145 19.86 -6.90 -10.57
C PHE A 145 20.30 -8.37 -10.59
N VAL A 146 19.43 -9.29 -10.99
CA VAL A 146 19.75 -10.72 -11.14
C VAL A 146 20.85 -10.93 -12.18
N LEU A 147 20.79 -10.23 -13.32
CA LEU A 147 21.83 -10.31 -14.36
C LEU A 147 23.19 -9.88 -13.82
N ILE A 148 23.28 -8.79 -13.07
CA ILE A 148 24.51 -8.31 -12.44
C ILE A 148 25.07 -9.37 -11.48
N ILE A 149 24.24 -9.98 -10.65
CA ILE A 149 24.66 -11.04 -9.72
C ILE A 149 25.22 -12.25 -10.49
N VAL A 150 24.53 -12.70 -11.54
CA VAL A 150 24.98 -13.83 -12.36
C VAL A 150 26.34 -13.54 -12.99
N ILE A 151 26.51 -12.35 -13.58
CA ILE A 151 27.80 -11.93 -14.15
C ILE A 151 28.89 -11.91 -13.07
N ALA A 152 28.62 -11.35 -11.90
CA ALA A 152 29.59 -11.28 -10.79
C ALA A 152 30.01 -12.68 -10.34
N ILE A 153 29.08 -13.64 -10.26
CA ILE A 153 29.39 -15.04 -9.91
C ILE A 153 30.27 -15.70 -10.97
N ILE A 154 29.95 -15.50 -12.25
CA ILE A 154 30.77 -16.06 -13.37
C ILE A 154 32.19 -15.50 -13.34
N VAL A 155 32.33 -14.18 -13.16
CA VAL A 155 33.66 -13.54 -13.11
C VAL A 155 34.45 -13.99 -11.87
N ALA A 156 33.78 -14.20 -10.73
CA ALA A 156 34.48 -14.67 -9.53
C ALA A 156 34.89 -16.16 -9.59
N ALA A 157 34.29 -16.94 -10.49
CA ALA A 157 34.57 -18.37 -10.67
C ALA A 157 35.59 -18.64 -11.80
N SER A 158 35.95 -17.61 -12.60
CA SER A 158 36.97 -17.66 -13.68
C SER A 158 38.36 -17.26 -13.18
#